data_5c391c5707341e16b6b0abf8d826d285
#
_entry.id   5c391c5707341e16b6b0abf8d826d285
#
_cell.length_a   1.000
_cell.length_b   1.000
_cell.length_c   1.000
_cell.angle_alpha   90.00
_cell.angle_beta   90.00
_cell.angle_gamma   90.00
#
_symmetry.space_group_name_H-M   'P 1'
#
loop_
_entity.id
_entity.type
_entity.pdbx_description
1 polymer ?
#
loop_
_entity_poly.entity_id
_entity_poly.type
_entity_poly.pdbx_seq_one_letter_code
_entity_poly.pdbx_strand_id
1 'polypeptide(L)'
;MAQRKPILAITSGEPAGIGPELVAMLAERHAEQPFAARLVLLGDSALLARRAASIGFSPRYAGYDALSLAPADGCVEIWHQPCAAPVTPGRLDPANAHSVMTMLQHATDACATGAFDALVTGPVQKSVLMDAGIPFAGHTEFLAERTRTQRVVMLLVGGTDDAPLRVALATTHLALKDVPGALSRTALAQTLTIVARELETKFGIESPRIAVCGLNPHAGEGGHLGREEIDIIAPAIADVHAAGFTGVAGPLSADTLFVADHVRHYDAVVAMYHDQGLPVFKAASFGRSVNVTLGLPFPRTSVDHGTALDLARDPILAATADAGSLIAAVELAIDLTARR
;
A
#
# COMPACT_ATOMS: atom_id res chain seq x y z
N MET A 1 -19.37 -19.30 -17.13
CA MET A 1 -18.09 -19.87 -16.68
C MET A 1 -17.81 -19.29 -15.30
N ALA A 2 -17.44 -20.06 -14.31
CA ALA A 2 -17.03 -19.51 -13.00
C ALA A 2 -15.75 -18.67 -13.23
N GLN A 3 -15.79 -17.42 -12.79
CA GLN A 3 -14.63 -16.53 -12.92
C GLN A 3 -13.48 -17.11 -12.08
N ARG A 4 -12.28 -17.19 -12.65
CA ARG A 4 -11.08 -17.66 -11.92
C ARG A 4 -10.85 -16.76 -10.71
N LYS A 5 -10.70 -17.36 -9.52
CA LYS A 5 -10.29 -16.60 -8.33
C LYS A 5 -8.91 -15.97 -8.57
N PRO A 6 -8.71 -14.68 -8.26
CA PRO A 6 -7.40 -14.06 -8.36
C PRO A 6 -6.40 -14.72 -7.40
N ILE A 7 -5.12 -14.73 -7.78
CA ILE A 7 -4.01 -15.23 -6.97
C ILE A 7 -3.27 -14.03 -6.41
N LEU A 8 -3.24 -13.90 -5.08
CA LEU A 8 -2.56 -12.81 -4.40
C LEU A 8 -1.24 -13.30 -3.79
N ALA A 9 -0.14 -12.60 -4.12
CA ALA A 9 1.12 -12.73 -3.41
C ALA A 9 1.07 -11.90 -2.14
N ILE A 10 1.33 -12.50 -0.98
CA ILE A 10 1.36 -11.81 0.31
C ILE A 10 2.75 -12.02 0.91
N THR A 11 3.53 -10.97 1.11
CA THR A 11 4.83 -11.08 1.77
C THR A 11 4.68 -10.95 3.28
N SER A 12 5.37 -11.81 4.04
CA SER A 12 5.34 -11.76 5.51
C SER A 12 6.08 -10.54 6.09
N GLY A 13 6.93 -9.88 5.27
CA GLY A 13 7.72 -8.72 5.70
C GLY A 13 8.96 -9.08 6.51
N GLU A 14 9.32 -8.21 7.45
CA GLU A 14 10.46 -8.42 8.37
C GLU A 14 10.23 -9.64 9.27
N PRO A 15 11.08 -10.66 9.22
CA PRO A 15 10.86 -11.91 9.97
C PRO A 15 10.90 -11.72 11.50
N ALA A 16 11.66 -10.72 11.99
CA ALA A 16 11.71 -10.38 13.41
C ALA A 16 10.57 -9.46 13.88
N GLY A 17 9.79 -8.90 12.94
CA GLY A 17 8.66 -8.01 13.21
C GLY A 17 7.35 -8.76 13.47
N ILE A 18 6.25 -8.00 13.47
CA ILE A 18 4.89 -8.50 13.72
C ILE A 18 4.25 -9.17 12.49
N GLY A 19 4.86 -9.02 11.31
CA GLY A 19 4.31 -9.57 10.05
C GLY A 19 3.94 -11.04 10.10
N PRO A 20 4.78 -11.95 10.65
CA PRO A 20 4.45 -13.36 10.80
C PRO A 20 3.16 -13.64 11.58
N GLU A 21 2.87 -12.90 12.67
CA GLU A 21 1.63 -13.04 13.42
C GLU A 21 0.44 -12.50 12.64
N LEU A 22 0.59 -11.35 11.97
CA LEU A 22 -0.49 -10.78 11.18
C LEU A 22 -0.93 -11.71 10.05
N VAL A 23 0.01 -12.40 9.38
CA VAL A 23 -0.35 -13.39 8.35
C VAL A 23 -0.95 -14.66 8.95
N ALA A 24 -0.62 -15.04 10.20
CA ALA A 24 -1.29 -16.12 10.91
C ALA A 24 -2.76 -15.74 11.23
N MET A 25 -3.01 -14.53 11.73
CA MET A 25 -4.36 -14.01 11.98
C MET A 25 -5.18 -13.92 10.68
N LEU A 26 -4.56 -13.47 9.58
CA LEU A 26 -5.18 -13.47 8.25
C LEU A 26 -5.57 -14.87 7.80
N ALA A 27 -4.71 -15.86 8.04
CA ALA A 27 -4.97 -17.25 7.66
C ALA A 27 -6.11 -17.88 8.48
N GLU A 28 -6.20 -17.60 9.77
CA GLU A 28 -7.34 -18.01 10.61
C GLU A 28 -8.64 -17.35 10.13
N ARG A 29 -8.61 -16.03 9.87
CA ARG A 29 -9.75 -15.32 9.30
C ARG A 29 -10.18 -15.92 7.95
N HIS A 30 -9.22 -16.31 7.09
CA HIS A 30 -9.50 -16.95 5.81
C HIS A 30 -10.12 -18.35 5.98
N ALA A 31 -9.71 -19.10 7.01
CA ALA A 31 -10.26 -20.43 7.30
C ALA A 31 -11.72 -20.35 7.79
N GLU A 32 -12.07 -19.32 8.57
CA GLU A 32 -13.43 -19.08 9.07
C GLU A 32 -14.35 -18.52 8.00
N GLN A 33 -13.87 -17.55 7.25
CA GLN A 33 -14.63 -16.87 6.19
C GLN A 33 -13.72 -16.66 4.97
N PRO A 34 -13.75 -17.59 4.01
CA PRO A 34 -12.82 -17.56 2.88
C PRO A 34 -12.95 -16.30 2.02
N PHE A 35 -11.83 -15.67 1.73
CA PHE A 35 -11.74 -14.63 0.70
C PHE A 35 -12.01 -15.22 -0.69
N ALA A 36 -12.55 -14.41 -1.58
CA ALA A 36 -12.77 -14.78 -2.98
C ALA A 36 -11.47 -14.78 -3.81
N ALA A 37 -10.37 -15.28 -3.24
CA ALA A 37 -9.04 -15.31 -3.83
C ALA A 37 -8.25 -16.55 -3.39
N ARG A 38 -7.22 -16.91 -4.16
CA ARG A 38 -6.16 -17.83 -3.76
C ARG A 38 -5.07 -17.01 -3.07
N LEU A 39 -4.77 -17.31 -1.80
CA LEU A 39 -3.79 -16.58 -1.02
C LEU A 39 -2.47 -17.36 -0.98
N VAL A 40 -1.39 -16.75 -1.46
CA VAL A 40 -0.04 -17.32 -1.44
C VAL A 40 0.87 -16.44 -0.58
N LEU A 41 1.24 -16.96 0.60
CA LEU A 41 2.20 -16.32 1.49
C LEU A 41 3.63 -16.61 1.03
N LEU A 42 4.44 -15.56 0.95
CA LEU A 42 5.89 -15.69 0.80
C LEU A 42 6.55 -15.45 2.16
N GLY A 43 7.31 -16.44 2.63
CA GLY A 43 8.00 -16.38 3.91
C GLY A 43 8.58 -17.74 4.31
N ASP A 44 9.31 -17.78 5.42
CA ASP A 44 9.85 -19.03 5.97
C ASP A 44 8.74 -19.84 6.64
N SER A 45 8.40 -20.99 6.07
CA SER A 45 7.27 -21.83 6.52
C SER A 45 7.41 -22.28 7.97
N ALA A 46 8.64 -22.61 8.41
CA ALA A 46 8.90 -23.03 9.77
C ALA A 46 8.79 -21.88 10.78
N LEU A 47 9.26 -20.69 10.38
CA LEU A 47 9.09 -19.45 11.16
C LEU A 47 7.60 -19.11 11.30
N LEU A 48 6.86 -19.08 10.20
CA LEU A 48 5.43 -18.74 10.20
C LEU A 48 4.63 -19.70 11.09
N ALA A 49 4.90 -21.01 11.02
CA ALA A 49 4.23 -22.00 11.86
C ALA A 49 4.55 -21.80 13.36
N ARG A 50 5.82 -21.54 13.71
CA ARG A 50 6.21 -21.28 15.11
C ARG A 50 5.58 -20.01 15.66
N ARG A 51 5.57 -18.93 14.85
CA ARG A 51 5.00 -17.62 15.26
C ARG A 51 3.48 -17.72 15.42
N ALA A 52 2.78 -18.43 14.55
CA ALA A 52 1.35 -18.71 14.70
C ALA A 52 1.07 -19.46 16.00
N ALA A 53 1.82 -20.54 16.26
CA ALA A 53 1.65 -21.34 17.47
C ALA A 53 1.93 -20.54 18.76
N SER A 54 2.88 -19.58 18.73
CA SER A 54 3.21 -18.76 19.89
C SER A 54 2.08 -17.82 20.32
N ILE A 55 1.16 -17.47 19.42
CA ILE A 55 -0.03 -16.65 19.70
C ILE A 55 -1.33 -17.49 19.76
N GLY A 56 -1.20 -18.83 19.80
CA GLY A 56 -2.32 -19.74 19.97
C GLY A 56 -3.06 -20.12 18.69
N PHE A 57 -2.51 -19.81 17.51
CA PHE A 57 -3.12 -20.14 16.21
C PHE A 57 -2.48 -21.37 15.57
N SER A 58 -3.28 -22.08 14.76
CA SER A 58 -2.86 -23.26 14.00
C SER A 58 -3.45 -23.24 12.59
N PRO A 59 -3.06 -22.26 11.76
CA PRO A 59 -3.65 -22.08 10.46
C PRO A 59 -3.33 -23.25 9.51
N ARG A 60 -4.25 -23.51 8.58
CA ARG A 60 -4.08 -24.53 7.56
C ARG A 60 -3.17 -24.01 6.46
N TYR A 61 -1.92 -24.42 6.47
CA TYR A 61 -0.95 -24.11 5.44
C TYR A 61 -0.74 -25.29 4.49
N ALA A 62 -0.65 -25.00 3.19
CA ALA A 62 -0.21 -25.95 2.15
C ALA A 62 1.06 -25.40 1.48
N GLY A 63 1.88 -26.26 0.89
CA GLY A 63 2.98 -25.83 0.05
C GLY A 63 2.44 -25.24 -1.27
N TYR A 64 2.93 -24.08 -1.69
CA TYR A 64 2.59 -23.53 -3.00
C TYR A 64 3.31 -24.29 -4.11
N ASP A 65 2.54 -24.73 -5.09
CA ASP A 65 3.03 -25.24 -6.38
C ASP A 65 2.24 -24.57 -7.51
N ALA A 66 2.96 -23.91 -8.41
CA ALA A 66 2.38 -23.20 -9.55
C ALA A 66 1.56 -24.10 -10.50
N LEU A 67 1.87 -25.39 -10.53
CA LEU A 67 1.20 -26.39 -11.36
C LEU A 67 0.04 -27.09 -10.67
N SER A 68 -0.11 -26.91 -9.35
CA SER A 68 -1.17 -27.53 -8.58
C SER A 68 -2.51 -26.83 -8.75
N LEU A 69 -3.59 -27.59 -8.58
CA LEU A 69 -4.92 -27.01 -8.40
C LEU A 69 -4.95 -26.18 -7.12
N ALA A 70 -5.80 -25.15 -7.11
CA ALA A 70 -6.03 -24.34 -5.91
C ALA A 70 -6.41 -25.27 -4.74
N PRO A 71 -5.88 -25.03 -3.53
CA PRO A 71 -6.25 -25.80 -2.35
C PRO A 71 -7.74 -25.59 -2.01
N ALA A 72 -8.24 -26.37 -1.04
CA ALA A 72 -9.59 -26.18 -0.51
C ALA A 72 -9.77 -24.75 0.03
N ASP A 73 -10.98 -24.23 -0.07
CA ASP A 73 -11.32 -22.90 0.46
C ASP A 73 -10.93 -22.78 1.95
N GLY A 74 -10.41 -21.63 2.32
CA GLY A 74 -9.91 -21.36 3.67
C GLY A 74 -8.50 -21.91 3.96
N CYS A 75 -7.81 -22.47 2.96
CA CYS A 75 -6.41 -22.87 3.07
C CYS A 75 -5.52 -21.81 2.44
N VAL A 76 -4.45 -21.42 3.14
CA VAL A 76 -3.42 -20.51 2.64
C VAL A 76 -2.20 -21.30 2.18
N GLU A 77 -1.67 -20.97 1.02
CA GLU A 77 -0.46 -21.61 0.50
C GLU A 77 0.78 -20.84 0.93
N ILE A 78 1.89 -21.55 1.14
CA ILE A 78 3.18 -20.94 1.42
C ILE A 78 4.15 -21.24 0.27
N TRP A 79 4.58 -20.17 -0.39
CA TRP A 79 5.78 -20.20 -1.22
C TRP A 79 6.98 -19.98 -0.30
N HIS A 80 7.62 -21.07 0.09
CA HIS A 80 8.69 -21.06 1.07
C HIS A 80 9.87 -20.19 0.64
N GLN A 81 10.23 -19.24 1.50
CA GLN A 81 11.37 -18.34 1.37
C GLN A 81 12.17 -18.42 2.68
N PRO A 82 13.27 -19.21 2.72
CA PRO A 82 13.97 -19.48 3.96
C PRO A 82 14.67 -18.23 4.51
N CYS A 83 14.65 -18.06 5.83
CA CYS A 83 15.54 -17.14 6.51
C CYS A 83 16.98 -17.65 6.47
N ALA A 84 17.95 -16.75 6.28
CA ALA A 84 19.37 -17.11 6.22
C ALA A 84 19.96 -17.42 7.61
N ALA A 85 19.37 -16.85 8.67
CA ALA A 85 19.79 -17.04 10.06
C ALA A 85 18.58 -17.23 10.97
N PRO A 86 18.78 -17.84 12.17
CA PRO A 86 17.73 -17.97 13.17
C PRO A 86 17.13 -16.63 13.56
N VAL A 87 15.80 -16.56 13.60
CA VAL A 87 15.05 -15.33 13.90
C VAL A 87 14.69 -15.30 15.38
N THR A 88 15.06 -14.20 16.05
CA THR A 88 14.58 -13.85 17.39
C THR A 88 13.52 -12.76 17.27
N PRO A 89 12.28 -12.97 17.69
CA PRO A 89 11.22 -11.96 17.62
C PRO A 89 11.62 -10.66 18.32
N GLY A 90 11.34 -9.53 17.68
CA GLY A 90 11.67 -8.19 18.19
C GLY A 90 13.14 -7.80 18.08
N ARG A 91 14.01 -8.67 17.55
CA ARG A 91 15.44 -8.39 17.38
C ARG A 91 15.86 -8.51 15.91
N LEU A 92 16.20 -7.40 15.31
CA LEU A 92 16.68 -7.34 13.93
C LEU A 92 18.03 -8.06 13.78
N ASP A 93 18.18 -8.74 12.64
CA ASP A 93 19.44 -9.39 12.26
C ASP A 93 19.74 -9.14 10.77
N PRO A 94 20.82 -8.36 10.44
CA PRO A 94 21.21 -8.09 9.06
C PRO A 94 21.46 -9.34 8.22
N ALA A 95 21.78 -10.48 8.84
CA ALA A 95 21.96 -11.75 8.13
C ALA A 95 20.70 -12.18 7.36
N ASN A 96 19.49 -11.79 7.80
CA ASN A 96 18.24 -12.08 7.14
C ASN A 96 17.85 -11.05 6.05
N ALA A 97 18.57 -9.96 5.88
CA ALA A 97 18.23 -8.90 4.94
C ALA A 97 18.11 -9.38 3.49
N HIS A 98 19.03 -10.23 3.04
CA HIS A 98 18.96 -10.80 1.70
C HIS A 98 17.74 -11.71 1.49
N SER A 99 17.31 -12.46 2.52
CA SER A 99 16.10 -13.28 2.45
C SER A 99 14.85 -12.42 2.28
N VAL A 100 14.77 -11.29 3.01
CA VAL A 100 13.67 -10.31 2.86
C VAL A 100 13.64 -9.74 1.44
N MET A 101 14.79 -9.35 0.90
CA MET A 101 14.88 -8.82 -0.47
C MET A 101 14.52 -9.86 -1.53
N THR A 102 14.98 -11.11 -1.37
CA THR A 102 14.65 -12.22 -2.28
C THR A 102 13.13 -12.49 -2.28
N MET A 103 12.50 -12.49 -1.12
CA MET A 103 11.05 -12.62 -0.98
C MET A 103 10.30 -11.51 -1.76
N LEU A 104 10.71 -10.24 -1.60
CA LEU A 104 10.12 -9.11 -2.32
C LEU A 104 10.36 -9.21 -3.84
N GLN A 105 11.55 -9.63 -4.26
CA GLN A 105 11.88 -9.83 -5.68
C GLN A 105 10.99 -10.90 -6.31
N HIS A 106 10.89 -12.09 -5.68
CA HIS A 106 10.07 -13.18 -6.17
C HIS A 106 8.59 -12.79 -6.28
N ALA A 107 8.04 -12.14 -5.25
CA ALA A 107 6.66 -11.68 -5.26
C ALA A 107 6.40 -10.65 -6.38
N THR A 108 7.33 -9.70 -6.56
CA THR A 108 7.24 -8.66 -7.59
C THR A 108 7.32 -9.25 -8.99
N ASP A 109 8.28 -10.14 -9.24
CA ASP A 109 8.49 -10.76 -10.56
C ASP A 109 7.31 -11.64 -10.94
N ALA A 110 6.75 -12.39 -9.99
CA ALA A 110 5.59 -13.23 -10.23
C ALA A 110 4.34 -12.38 -10.57
N CYS A 111 4.15 -11.22 -9.94
CA CYS A 111 3.11 -10.28 -10.32
C CYS A 111 3.38 -9.62 -11.69
N ALA A 112 4.62 -9.24 -11.97
CA ALA A 112 5.01 -8.60 -13.22
C ALA A 112 4.86 -9.54 -14.43
N THR A 113 5.05 -10.84 -14.23
CA THR A 113 4.85 -11.87 -15.26
C THR A 113 3.40 -12.36 -15.38
N GLY A 114 2.50 -11.91 -14.49
CA GLY A 114 1.10 -12.33 -14.46
C GLY A 114 0.86 -13.71 -13.83
N ALA A 115 1.85 -14.29 -13.17
CA ALA A 115 1.68 -15.52 -12.37
C ALA A 115 0.80 -15.26 -11.14
N PHE A 116 0.92 -14.06 -10.57
CA PHE A 116 0.03 -13.54 -9.53
C PHE A 116 -0.69 -12.28 -10.03
N ASP A 117 -1.92 -12.09 -9.56
CA ASP A 117 -2.80 -11.01 -10.00
C ASP A 117 -2.58 -9.71 -9.21
N ALA A 118 -2.15 -9.79 -7.95
CA ALA A 118 -1.82 -8.63 -7.12
C ALA A 118 -0.79 -8.97 -6.03
N LEU A 119 -0.16 -7.91 -5.49
CA LEU A 119 0.82 -7.98 -4.42
C LEU A 119 0.30 -7.28 -3.16
N VAL A 120 0.32 -7.99 -2.03
CA VAL A 120 0.08 -7.43 -0.69
C VAL A 120 1.38 -7.51 0.10
N THR A 121 1.91 -6.38 0.56
CA THR A 121 3.19 -6.40 1.28
C THR A 121 3.02 -6.17 2.78
N GLY A 122 3.63 -7.08 3.57
CA GLY A 122 3.87 -6.88 4.99
C GLY A 122 4.97 -5.83 5.25
N PRO A 123 5.11 -5.36 6.50
CA PRO A 123 6.04 -4.30 6.84
C PRO A 123 7.50 -4.77 6.81
N VAL A 124 8.40 -3.95 6.25
CA VAL A 124 9.85 -4.21 6.19
C VAL A 124 10.61 -3.14 6.96
N GLN A 125 11.66 -3.55 7.63
CA GLN A 125 12.53 -2.64 8.39
C GLN A 125 13.67 -2.13 7.51
N LYS A 126 13.61 -0.84 7.14
CA LYS A 126 14.62 -0.23 6.25
C LYS A 126 16.03 -0.25 6.86
N SER A 127 16.16 0.03 8.16
CA SER A 127 17.46 0.12 8.82
C SER A 127 18.26 -1.17 8.72
N VAL A 128 17.64 -2.35 8.94
CA VAL A 128 18.34 -3.63 8.89
C VAL A 128 18.83 -3.97 7.47
N LEU A 129 18.11 -3.55 6.43
CA LEU A 129 18.55 -3.70 5.04
C LEU A 129 19.77 -2.80 4.75
N MET A 130 19.73 -1.56 5.23
CA MET A 130 20.84 -0.62 5.10
C MET A 130 22.08 -1.08 5.89
N ASP A 131 21.90 -1.62 7.10
CA ASP A 131 22.96 -2.20 7.93
C ASP A 131 23.62 -3.40 7.24
N ALA A 132 22.88 -4.14 6.39
CA ALA A 132 23.40 -5.20 5.54
C ALA A 132 24.03 -4.70 4.23
N GLY A 133 24.15 -3.38 4.03
CA GLY A 133 24.69 -2.79 2.82
C GLY A 133 23.74 -2.81 1.61
N ILE A 134 22.44 -3.07 1.82
CA ILE A 134 21.44 -3.09 0.76
C ILE A 134 20.73 -1.72 0.73
N PRO A 135 20.88 -0.93 -0.33
CA PRO A 135 20.15 0.32 -0.47
C PRO A 135 18.65 0.04 -0.65
N PHE A 136 17.83 0.52 0.28
CA PHE A 136 16.38 0.33 0.24
C PHE A 136 15.67 1.61 0.72
N ALA A 137 15.23 2.42 -0.22
CA ALA A 137 14.47 3.64 0.07
C ALA A 137 13.06 3.33 0.59
N GLY A 138 12.42 2.30 0.04
CA GLY A 138 11.09 1.81 0.43
C GLY A 138 10.52 0.85 -0.60
N HIS A 139 9.37 0.25 -0.27
CA HIS A 139 8.66 -0.65 -1.18
C HIS A 139 8.30 0.04 -2.50
N THR A 140 7.82 1.27 -2.43
CA THR A 140 7.35 2.04 -3.59
C THR A 140 8.46 2.24 -4.61
N GLU A 141 9.63 2.67 -4.15
CA GLU A 141 10.82 2.91 -4.98
C GLU A 141 11.37 1.59 -5.53
N PHE A 142 11.47 0.57 -4.69
CA PHE A 142 11.92 -0.77 -5.07
C PHE A 142 11.03 -1.37 -6.18
N LEU A 143 9.71 -1.30 -6.01
CA LEU A 143 8.74 -1.84 -6.97
C LEU A 143 8.78 -1.07 -8.29
N ALA A 144 8.88 0.27 -8.24
CA ALA A 144 9.00 1.10 -9.43
C ALA A 144 10.26 0.74 -10.24
N GLU A 145 11.41 0.62 -9.57
CA GLU A 145 12.67 0.22 -10.20
C GLU A 145 12.58 -1.18 -10.82
N ARG A 146 12.09 -2.17 -10.05
CA ARG A 146 12.00 -3.57 -10.50
C ARG A 146 11.06 -3.76 -11.68
N THR A 147 9.96 -3.00 -11.73
CA THR A 147 8.99 -3.04 -12.83
C THR A 147 9.29 -2.05 -13.96
N ARG A 148 10.37 -1.28 -13.85
CA ARG A 148 10.72 -0.18 -14.77
C ARG A 148 9.60 0.83 -14.93
N THR A 149 8.86 1.07 -13.88
CA THR A 149 7.78 2.07 -13.84
C THR A 149 8.36 3.45 -13.61
N GLN A 150 8.15 4.36 -14.53
CA GLN A 150 8.76 5.71 -14.47
C GLN A 150 8.23 6.55 -13.32
N ARG A 151 6.94 6.42 -12.98
CA ARG A 151 6.30 7.16 -11.90
C ARG A 151 5.26 6.29 -11.20
N VAL A 152 5.30 6.34 -9.91
CA VAL A 152 4.30 5.74 -9.01
C VAL A 152 3.74 6.81 -8.10
N VAL A 153 2.53 6.59 -7.59
CA VAL A 153 1.85 7.50 -6.67
C VAL A 153 1.40 6.72 -5.45
N MET A 154 1.72 7.24 -4.27
CA MET A 154 1.19 6.72 -3.02
C MET A 154 -0.25 7.20 -2.84
N LEU A 155 -1.17 6.27 -2.70
CA LEU A 155 -2.57 6.52 -2.39
C LEU A 155 -2.92 5.82 -1.07
N LEU A 156 -3.43 6.55 -0.12
CA LEU A 156 -4.02 6.02 1.11
C LEU A 156 -5.52 5.83 0.90
N VAL A 157 -6.03 4.65 1.25
CA VAL A 157 -7.45 4.30 1.15
C VAL A 157 -7.95 3.91 2.55
N GLY A 158 -9.03 4.55 2.99
CA GLY A 158 -9.62 4.35 4.31
C GLY A 158 -10.96 5.07 4.43
N GLY A 159 -11.29 5.56 5.62
CA GLY A 159 -12.60 6.11 5.92
C GLY A 159 -13.58 5.01 6.37
N THR A 160 -14.86 5.24 6.16
CA THR A 160 -15.93 4.26 6.41
C THR A 160 -16.56 3.84 5.08
N ASP A 161 -17.35 2.75 5.09
CA ASP A 161 -18.02 2.26 3.88
C ASP A 161 -18.95 3.35 3.29
N ASP A 162 -19.60 4.15 4.14
CA ASP A 162 -20.49 5.25 3.73
C ASP A 162 -19.73 6.53 3.34
N ALA A 163 -18.47 6.66 3.76
CA ALA A 163 -17.62 7.83 3.52
C ALA A 163 -16.18 7.40 3.24
N PRO A 164 -15.91 6.75 2.10
CA PRO A 164 -14.56 6.35 1.73
C PRO A 164 -13.68 7.59 1.50
N LEU A 165 -12.49 7.58 2.07
CA LEU A 165 -11.51 8.64 1.90
C LEU A 165 -10.28 8.10 1.19
N ARG A 166 -9.92 8.72 0.07
CA ARG A 166 -8.70 8.41 -0.69
C ARG A 166 -7.83 9.64 -0.77
N VAL A 167 -6.59 9.53 -0.31
CA VAL A 167 -5.62 10.63 -0.31
C VAL A 167 -4.36 10.20 -1.04
N ALA A 168 -4.11 10.81 -2.20
CA ALA A 168 -2.88 10.66 -2.97
C ALA A 168 -1.87 11.76 -2.61
N LEU A 169 -0.60 11.47 -2.74
CA LEU A 169 0.49 12.39 -2.42
C LEU A 169 1.26 12.80 -3.67
N ALA A 170 1.41 14.12 -3.88
CA ALA A 170 2.26 14.66 -4.93
C ALA A 170 3.76 14.52 -4.58
N THR A 171 4.10 14.74 -3.31
CA THR A 171 5.42 14.45 -2.72
C THR A 171 5.25 13.62 -1.46
N THR A 172 6.22 12.72 -1.17
CA THR A 172 6.14 11.79 -0.04
C THR A 172 7.10 12.21 1.08
N HIS A 173 8.21 11.50 1.27
CA HIS A 173 9.10 11.60 2.43
C HIS A 173 10.22 12.65 2.20
N LEU A 174 9.83 13.93 2.09
CA LEU A 174 10.75 15.06 1.95
C LEU A 174 10.74 15.92 3.22
N ALA A 175 11.86 16.60 3.49
CA ALA A 175 11.85 17.68 4.46
C ALA A 175 10.90 18.79 3.98
N LEU A 176 10.12 19.38 4.88
CA LEU A 176 9.08 20.37 4.50
C LEU A 176 9.64 21.52 3.67
N LYS A 177 10.87 22.00 4.00
CA LYS A 177 11.57 23.07 3.27
C LYS A 177 11.89 22.73 1.82
N ASP A 178 11.96 21.42 1.48
CA ASP A 178 12.35 20.96 0.15
C ASP A 178 11.11 20.67 -0.74
N VAL A 179 9.91 20.66 -0.13
CA VAL A 179 8.65 20.36 -0.84
C VAL A 179 8.36 21.34 -1.98
N PRO A 180 8.44 22.68 -1.80
CA PRO A 180 8.16 23.61 -2.90
C PRO A 180 9.09 23.40 -4.09
N GLY A 181 10.38 23.16 -3.84
CA GLY A 181 11.38 22.92 -4.88
C GLY A 181 11.23 21.57 -5.60
N ALA A 182 10.58 20.60 -4.98
CA ALA A 182 10.32 19.28 -5.56
C ALA A 182 9.05 19.24 -6.42
N LEU A 183 8.16 20.23 -6.29
CA LEU A 183 6.96 20.35 -7.12
C LEU A 183 7.32 20.88 -8.50
N SER A 184 6.78 20.26 -9.55
CA SER A 184 6.85 20.79 -10.90
C SER A 184 5.54 20.51 -11.66
N ARG A 185 5.19 21.36 -12.60
CA ARG A 185 3.99 21.21 -13.46
C ARG A 185 3.93 19.82 -14.10
N THR A 186 5.03 19.37 -14.72
CA THR A 186 5.08 18.08 -15.40
C THR A 186 4.91 16.91 -14.44
N ALA A 187 5.62 16.93 -13.30
CA ALA A 187 5.53 15.87 -12.32
C ALA A 187 4.14 15.78 -11.68
N LEU A 188 3.53 16.93 -11.37
CA LEU A 188 2.18 16.98 -10.81
C LEU A 188 1.13 16.53 -11.83
N ALA A 189 1.22 16.96 -13.09
CA ALA A 189 0.32 16.52 -14.15
C ALA A 189 0.39 15.00 -14.36
N GLN A 190 1.59 14.40 -14.32
CA GLN A 190 1.75 12.94 -14.37
C GLN A 190 1.09 12.26 -13.17
N THR A 191 1.29 12.78 -11.95
CA THR A 191 0.66 12.26 -10.73
C THR A 191 -0.86 12.28 -10.84
N LEU A 192 -1.43 13.41 -11.23
CA LEU A 192 -2.88 13.58 -11.40
C LEU A 192 -3.45 12.63 -12.48
N THR A 193 -2.72 12.48 -13.60
CA THR A 193 -3.11 11.54 -14.67
C THR A 193 -3.12 10.09 -14.20
N ILE A 194 -2.12 9.68 -13.40
CA ILE A 194 -2.07 8.33 -12.83
C ILE A 194 -3.25 8.12 -11.90
N VAL A 195 -3.51 9.08 -10.98
CA VAL A 195 -4.64 9.00 -10.05
C VAL A 195 -5.95 8.89 -10.80
N ALA A 196 -6.23 9.77 -11.77
CA ALA A 196 -7.46 9.77 -12.54
C ALA A 196 -7.66 8.44 -13.28
N ARG A 197 -6.67 8.01 -14.06
CA ARG A 197 -6.73 6.77 -14.83
C ARG A 197 -6.93 5.55 -13.96
N GLU A 198 -6.26 5.45 -12.82
CA GLU A 198 -6.37 4.26 -11.99
C GLU A 198 -7.65 4.25 -11.14
N LEU A 199 -8.19 5.41 -10.79
CA LEU A 199 -9.54 5.48 -10.24
C LEU A 199 -10.59 4.96 -11.24
N GLU A 200 -10.43 5.27 -12.53
CA GLU A 200 -11.31 4.71 -13.57
C GLU A 200 -11.08 3.21 -13.76
N THR A 201 -9.85 2.80 -14.00
CA THR A 201 -9.56 1.44 -14.47
C THR A 201 -9.49 0.39 -13.39
N LYS A 202 -8.92 0.74 -12.19
CA LYS A 202 -8.75 -0.21 -11.08
C LYS A 202 -9.83 -0.07 -10.01
N PHE A 203 -10.29 1.15 -9.72
CA PHE A 203 -11.38 1.36 -8.75
C PHE A 203 -12.77 1.35 -9.39
N GLY A 204 -12.87 1.42 -10.72
CA GLY A 204 -14.13 1.39 -11.46
C GLY A 204 -14.99 2.62 -11.22
N ILE A 205 -14.39 3.76 -10.94
CA ILE A 205 -15.08 5.03 -10.74
C ILE A 205 -15.14 5.76 -12.08
N GLU A 206 -16.29 5.73 -12.72
CA GLU A 206 -16.49 6.45 -13.98
C GLU A 206 -16.40 7.96 -13.74
N SER A 207 -15.56 8.66 -14.53
CA SER A 207 -15.36 10.11 -14.45
C SER A 207 -15.01 10.61 -13.03
N PRO A 208 -13.88 10.15 -12.44
CA PRO A 208 -13.55 10.41 -11.05
C PRO A 208 -13.41 11.92 -10.76
N ARG A 209 -13.99 12.34 -9.65
CA ARG A 209 -13.89 13.71 -9.14
C ARG A 209 -12.70 13.78 -8.18
N ILE A 210 -11.68 14.53 -8.57
CA ILE A 210 -10.42 14.63 -7.84
C ILE A 210 -10.22 16.05 -7.36
N ALA A 211 -10.08 16.24 -6.05
CA ALA A 211 -9.72 17.52 -5.47
C ALA A 211 -8.20 17.63 -5.34
N VAL A 212 -7.63 18.74 -5.79
CA VAL A 212 -6.19 19.03 -5.66
C VAL A 212 -6.00 20.13 -4.63
N CYS A 213 -5.28 19.85 -3.55
CA CYS A 213 -4.92 20.84 -2.55
C CYS A 213 -3.99 21.92 -3.13
N GLY A 214 -4.11 23.16 -2.65
CA GLY A 214 -3.02 24.12 -2.74
C GLY A 214 -1.84 23.67 -1.88
N LEU A 215 -0.66 24.19 -2.16
CA LEU A 215 0.52 24.01 -1.30
C LEU A 215 0.46 24.97 -0.10
N ASN A 216 0.09 26.24 -0.39
CA ASN A 216 0.11 27.34 0.57
C ASN A 216 -1.24 27.48 1.29
N PRO A 217 -1.27 28.12 2.48
CA PRO A 217 -2.52 28.45 3.15
C PRO A 217 -3.46 29.21 2.22
N HIS A 218 -4.76 28.92 2.32
CA HIS A 218 -5.81 29.51 1.51
C HIS A 218 -5.55 29.44 -0.02
N ALA A 219 -4.86 28.37 -0.46
CA ALA A 219 -4.43 28.18 -1.85
C ALA A 219 -3.68 29.41 -2.42
N GLY A 220 -2.78 29.98 -1.60
CA GLY A 220 -1.88 31.05 -2.00
C GLY A 220 -2.48 32.46 -2.01
N GLU A 221 -3.75 32.66 -1.63
CA GLU A 221 -4.41 34.00 -1.58
C GLU A 221 -4.14 34.82 -2.85
N GLY A 222 -4.35 34.26 -4.02
CA GLY A 222 -4.08 34.95 -5.30
C GLY A 222 -2.61 35.26 -5.56
N GLY A 223 -1.68 34.56 -4.88
CA GLY A 223 -0.23 34.74 -5.00
C GLY A 223 0.41 35.54 -3.88
N HIS A 224 -0.38 36.02 -2.91
CA HIS A 224 0.15 36.78 -1.75
C HIS A 224 0.86 35.92 -0.73
N LEU A 225 0.50 34.62 -0.62
CA LEU A 225 1.09 33.66 0.30
C LEU A 225 1.95 32.60 -0.40
N GLY A 226 2.28 32.80 -1.67
CA GLY A 226 3.03 31.90 -2.51
C GLY A 226 2.46 31.86 -3.92
N ARG A 227 3.22 31.38 -4.88
CA ARG A 227 2.83 31.36 -6.30
C ARG A 227 2.74 29.97 -6.90
N GLU A 228 2.99 28.93 -6.12
CA GLU A 228 3.00 27.54 -6.58
C GLU A 228 1.64 27.13 -7.16
N GLU A 229 0.56 27.67 -6.62
CA GLU A 229 -0.80 27.45 -7.14
C GLU A 229 -0.95 28.00 -8.56
N ILE A 230 -0.42 29.21 -8.80
CA ILE A 230 -0.52 29.91 -10.09
C ILE A 230 0.48 29.34 -11.09
N ASP A 231 1.73 29.10 -10.65
CA ASP A 231 2.85 28.80 -11.54
C ASP A 231 2.99 27.29 -11.81
N ILE A 232 2.47 26.43 -10.92
CA ILE A 232 2.64 24.97 -10.98
C ILE A 232 1.29 24.23 -10.97
N ILE A 233 0.44 24.43 -9.92
CA ILE A 233 -0.69 23.54 -9.66
C ILE A 233 -1.81 23.75 -10.68
N ALA A 234 -2.26 24.99 -10.88
CA ALA A 234 -3.30 25.29 -11.85
C ALA A 234 -2.88 24.94 -13.31
N PRO A 235 -1.64 25.24 -13.77
CA PRO A 235 -1.17 24.75 -15.06
C PRO A 235 -1.12 23.23 -15.19
N ALA A 236 -0.74 22.49 -14.13
CA ALA A 236 -0.76 21.02 -14.14
C ALA A 236 -2.19 20.47 -14.27
N ILE A 237 -3.16 21.06 -13.58
CA ILE A 237 -4.58 20.70 -13.72
C ILE A 237 -5.06 20.95 -15.14
N ALA A 238 -4.70 22.09 -15.75
CA ALA A 238 -5.06 22.40 -17.13
C ALA A 238 -4.50 21.38 -18.13
N ASP A 239 -3.27 20.88 -17.92
CA ASP A 239 -2.68 19.82 -18.75
C ASP A 239 -3.49 18.53 -18.65
N VAL A 240 -3.94 18.17 -17.45
CA VAL A 240 -4.74 16.96 -17.19
C VAL A 240 -6.14 17.07 -17.81
N HIS A 241 -6.75 18.27 -17.78
CA HIS A 241 -8.00 18.55 -18.50
C HIS A 241 -7.82 18.39 -20.02
N ALA A 242 -6.72 18.94 -20.57
CA ALA A 242 -6.39 18.79 -21.98
C ALA A 242 -6.15 17.31 -22.39
N ALA A 243 -5.73 16.46 -21.44
CA ALA A 243 -5.59 15.02 -21.63
C ALA A 243 -6.92 14.24 -21.47
N GLY A 244 -8.05 14.92 -21.20
CA GLY A 244 -9.39 14.34 -21.14
C GLY A 244 -9.95 14.08 -19.75
N PHE A 245 -9.18 14.27 -18.67
CA PHE A 245 -9.64 14.08 -17.29
C PHE A 245 -10.21 15.37 -16.70
N THR A 246 -11.45 15.69 -17.02
CA THR A 246 -12.09 16.97 -16.66
C THR A 246 -12.61 17.03 -15.21
N GLY A 247 -12.65 15.90 -14.49
CA GLY A 247 -13.14 15.85 -13.11
C GLY A 247 -12.13 16.31 -12.05
N VAL A 248 -10.96 16.85 -12.45
CA VAL A 248 -9.92 17.34 -11.54
C VAL A 248 -10.19 18.81 -11.20
N ALA A 249 -10.41 19.11 -9.90
CA ALA A 249 -10.72 20.45 -9.40
C ALA A 249 -9.62 20.96 -8.48
N GLY A 250 -9.29 22.24 -8.57
CA GLY A 250 -8.30 22.90 -7.72
C GLY A 250 -7.53 24.02 -8.40
N PRO A 251 -6.51 24.60 -7.73
CA PRO A 251 -6.11 24.30 -6.36
C PRO A 251 -7.14 24.75 -5.32
N LEU A 252 -7.41 23.90 -4.32
CA LEU A 252 -8.37 24.16 -3.24
C LEU A 252 -7.64 24.33 -1.90
N SER A 253 -8.19 25.18 -1.03
CA SER A 253 -7.66 25.36 0.32
C SER A 253 -7.82 24.08 1.14
N ALA A 254 -6.72 23.51 1.66
CA ALA A 254 -6.74 22.20 2.32
C ALA A 254 -7.57 22.20 3.63
N ASP A 255 -7.55 23.32 4.38
CA ASP A 255 -8.28 23.46 5.64
C ASP A 255 -9.80 23.36 5.46
N THR A 256 -10.32 23.89 4.35
CA THR A 256 -11.75 23.80 4.03
C THR A 256 -12.10 22.55 3.22
N LEU A 257 -11.19 22.04 2.39
CA LEU A 257 -11.43 20.84 1.59
C LEU A 257 -11.66 19.60 2.44
N PHE A 258 -10.88 19.43 3.49
CA PHE A 258 -10.99 18.24 4.37
C PHE A 258 -12.16 18.29 5.37
N VAL A 259 -12.99 19.34 5.34
CA VAL A 259 -14.28 19.33 6.06
C VAL A 259 -15.16 18.23 5.47
N ALA A 260 -15.77 17.41 6.32
CA ALA A 260 -16.51 16.20 5.93
C ALA A 260 -17.56 16.47 4.83
N ASP A 261 -18.30 17.58 4.93
CA ASP A 261 -19.31 17.96 3.94
C ASP A 261 -18.72 18.35 2.59
N HIS A 262 -17.45 18.75 2.52
CA HIS A 262 -16.79 19.12 1.27
C HIS A 262 -16.09 17.91 0.65
N VAL A 263 -15.27 17.18 1.43
CA VAL A 263 -14.45 16.08 0.91
C VAL A 263 -15.28 14.95 0.33
N ARG A 264 -16.48 14.69 0.87
CA ARG A 264 -17.40 13.64 0.36
C ARG A 264 -17.85 13.84 -1.10
N HIS A 265 -17.67 15.03 -1.66
CA HIS A 265 -18.00 15.30 -3.07
C HIS A 265 -16.91 14.84 -4.04
N TYR A 266 -15.78 14.37 -3.53
CA TYR A 266 -14.65 13.92 -4.32
C TYR A 266 -14.35 12.46 -4.08
N ASP A 267 -13.89 11.79 -5.12
CA ASP A 267 -13.53 10.38 -5.08
C ASP A 267 -12.09 10.18 -4.59
N ALA A 268 -11.25 11.22 -4.73
CA ALA A 268 -9.92 11.30 -4.13
C ALA A 268 -9.47 12.75 -3.92
N VAL A 269 -8.55 12.94 -2.98
CA VAL A 269 -7.83 14.20 -2.73
C VAL A 269 -6.36 14.00 -3.08
N VAL A 270 -5.75 14.96 -3.78
CA VAL A 270 -4.30 15.00 -4.00
C VAL A 270 -3.70 16.08 -3.10
N ALA A 271 -2.97 15.64 -2.09
CA ALA A 271 -2.21 16.50 -1.18
C ALA A 271 -0.81 16.77 -1.74
N MET A 272 -0.31 17.98 -1.55
CA MET A 272 1.00 18.38 -2.07
C MET A 272 2.15 17.74 -1.30
N TYR A 273 1.98 17.47 -0.01
CA TYR A 273 2.99 16.85 0.84
C TYR A 273 2.35 15.94 1.90
N HIS A 274 3.18 15.10 2.50
CA HIS A 274 2.79 14.04 3.41
C HIS A 274 1.88 14.53 4.55
N ASP A 275 2.33 15.50 5.36
CA ASP A 275 1.58 15.94 6.54
C ASP A 275 0.41 16.89 6.22
N GLN A 276 0.19 17.25 4.97
CA GLN A 276 -1.04 17.91 4.54
C GLN A 276 -2.23 16.94 4.52
N GLY A 277 -1.99 15.71 4.07
CA GLY A 277 -3.05 14.71 3.87
C GLY A 277 -3.14 13.67 5.00
N LEU A 278 -2.01 13.15 5.49
CA LEU A 278 -2.01 11.97 6.36
C LEU A 278 -2.61 12.18 7.76
N PRO A 279 -2.38 13.28 8.47
CA PRO A 279 -3.00 13.48 9.79
C PRO A 279 -4.52 13.42 9.73
N VAL A 280 -5.12 14.09 8.73
CA VAL A 280 -6.57 14.07 8.52
C VAL A 280 -7.05 12.68 8.11
N PHE A 281 -6.34 12.06 7.18
CA PHE A 281 -6.64 10.70 6.73
C PHE A 281 -6.63 9.70 7.89
N LYS A 282 -5.58 9.70 8.73
CA LYS A 282 -5.46 8.78 9.86
C LYS A 282 -6.53 9.04 10.94
N ALA A 283 -6.88 10.29 11.16
CA ALA A 283 -7.98 10.63 12.07
C ALA A 283 -9.34 10.09 11.60
N ALA A 284 -9.56 10.03 10.29
CA ALA A 284 -10.80 9.53 9.70
C ALA A 284 -10.84 8.01 9.49
N SER A 285 -9.69 7.32 9.47
CA SER A 285 -9.62 5.92 8.99
C SER A 285 -9.69 4.86 10.10
N PHE A 286 -9.66 5.21 11.38
CA PHE A 286 -9.85 4.30 12.54
C PHE A 286 -9.10 2.96 12.44
N GLY A 287 -7.83 2.95 12.00
CA GLY A 287 -6.98 1.75 11.93
C GLY A 287 -7.20 0.83 10.73
N ARG A 288 -8.13 1.12 9.83
CA ARG A 288 -8.40 0.34 8.60
C ARG A 288 -7.78 0.95 7.35
N SER A 289 -6.66 1.65 7.50
CA SER A 289 -5.97 2.28 6.37
C SER A 289 -5.16 1.29 5.56
N VAL A 290 -5.24 1.43 4.24
CA VAL A 290 -4.47 0.67 3.26
C VAL A 290 -3.63 1.63 2.43
N ASN A 291 -2.35 1.32 2.28
CA ASN A 291 -1.48 2.03 1.35
C ASN A 291 -1.49 1.31 -0.01
N VAL A 292 -1.83 2.03 -1.07
CA VAL A 292 -1.86 1.56 -2.46
C VAL A 292 -0.76 2.24 -3.25
N THR A 293 -0.03 1.50 -4.07
CA THR A 293 0.91 2.08 -5.03
C THR A 293 0.28 2.09 -6.42
N LEU A 294 -0.13 3.27 -6.87
CA LEU A 294 -0.65 3.48 -8.22
C LEU A 294 0.49 3.60 -9.24
N GLY A 295 0.20 3.29 -10.51
CA GLY A 295 1.16 3.36 -11.62
C GLY A 295 1.87 2.05 -11.92
N LEU A 296 1.85 1.07 -11.00
CA LEU A 296 2.44 -0.25 -11.23
C LEU A 296 1.62 -1.08 -12.24
N PRO A 297 2.25 -2.03 -12.97
CA PRO A 297 1.57 -2.88 -13.95
C PRO A 297 0.58 -3.89 -13.31
N PHE A 298 0.57 -4.00 -11.99
CA PHE A 298 -0.34 -4.83 -11.20
C PHE A 298 -0.79 -4.08 -9.94
N PRO A 299 -1.94 -4.42 -9.34
CA PRO A 299 -2.36 -3.86 -8.05
C PRO A 299 -1.36 -4.19 -6.94
N ARG A 300 -0.96 -3.18 -6.18
CA ARG A 300 -0.18 -3.36 -4.97
C ARG A 300 -0.81 -2.63 -3.81
N THR A 301 -1.09 -3.38 -2.75
CA THR A 301 -1.58 -2.86 -1.46
C THR A 301 -0.60 -3.19 -0.35
N SER A 302 -0.66 -2.47 0.75
CA SER A 302 0.11 -2.78 1.95
C SER A 302 -0.58 -2.28 3.20
N VAL A 303 -0.16 -2.83 4.34
CA VAL A 303 -0.48 -2.28 5.65
C VAL A 303 0.07 -0.86 5.80
N ASP A 304 -0.59 -0.04 6.62
CA ASP A 304 -0.19 1.33 6.92
C ASP A 304 0.44 1.45 8.33
N HIS A 305 1.24 0.47 8.71
CA HIS A 305 2.01 0.46 9.97
C HIS A 305 3.40 -0.15 9.75
N GLY A 306 4.28 0.03 10.73
CA GLY A 306 5.65 -0.50 10.70
C GLY A 306 5.74 -1.95 11.22
N THR A 307 6.97 -2.40 11.44
CA THR A 307 7.32 -3.76 11.88
C THR A 307 6.94 -4.07 13.31
N ALA A 308 6.58 -3.09 14.12
CA ALA A 308 6.13 -3.23 15.51
C ALA A 308 6.97 -4.23 16.34
N LEU A 309 8.28 -4.04 16.34
CA LEU A 309 9.25 -4.94 16.99
C LEU A 309 8.96 -5.14 18.49
N ASP A 310 8.43 -4.11 19.14
CA ASP A 310 8.09 -4.17 20.57
C ASP A 310 6.92 -5.13 20.82
N LEU A 311 5.92 -5.16 19.96
CA LEU A 311 4.84 -6.15 20.02
C LEU A 311 5.37 -7.55 19.69
N ALA A 312 6.17 -7.69 18.64
CA ALA A 312 6.69 -8.96 18.17
C ALA A 312 7.57 -9.69 19.21
N ARG A 313 8.19 -8.95 20.13
CA ARG A 313 9.11 -9.49 21.15
C ARG A 313 8.42 -10.42 22.15
N ASP A 314 7.17 -10.16 22.47
CA ASP A 314 6.40 -10.87 23.49
C ASP A 314 5.17 -11.52 22.88
N PRO A 315 5.02 -12.86 22.93
CA PRO A 315 3.86 -13.54 22.35
C PRO A 315 2.50 -13.04 22.90
N ILE A 316 2.43 -12.61 24.16
CA ILE A 316 1.20 -12.08 24.76
C ILE A 316 0.84 -10.76 24.11
N LEU A 317 1.82 -9.87 23.91
CA LEU A 317 1.62 -8.60 23.22
C LEU A 317 1.33 -8.83 21.74
N ALA A 318 2.06 -9.73 21.10
CA ALA A 318 1.85 -10.06 19.70
C ALA A 318 0.43 -10.59 19.41
N ALA A 319 -0.14 -11.36 20.34
CA ALA A 319 -1.53 -11.85 20.26
C ALA A 319 -2.57 -10.70 20.33
N THR A 320 -2.21 -9.51 20.81
CA THR A 320 -3.10 -8.32 20.83
C THR A 320 -2.99 -7.46 19.56
N ALA A 321 -2.13 -7.84 18.61
CA ALA A 321 -1.99 -7.09 17.36
C ALA A 321 -3.29 -7.13 16.57
N ASP A 322 -3.56 -6.04 15.83
CA ASP A 322 -4.73 -5.94 14.96
C ASP A 322 -4.31 -6.22 13.51
N ALA A 323 -4.86 -7.27 12.91
CA ALA A 323 -4.66 -7.60 11.50
C ALA A 323 -5.61 -6.83 10.55
N GLY A 324 -6.43 -5.92 11.05
CA GLY A 324 -7.46 -5.20 10.28
C GLY A 324 -6.90 -4.51 9.04
N SER A 325 -5.74 -3.84 9.14
CA SER A 325 -5.09 -3.20 7.99
C SER A 325 -4.61 -4.23 6.95
N LEU A 326 -4.11 -5.40 7.35
CA LEU A 326 -3.70 -6.45 6.42
C LEU A 326 -4.91 -7.09 5.74
N ILE A 327 -5.98 -7.35 6.49
CA ILE A 327 -7.26 -7.87 5.97
C ILE A 327 -7.83 -6.90 4.95
N ALA A 328 -7.92 -5.62 5.29
CA ALA A 328 -8.39 -4.59 4.38
C ALA A 328 -7.51 -4.46 3.12
N ALA A 329 -6.18 -4.63 3.26
CA ALA A 329 -5.25 -4.63 2.12
C ALA A 329 -5.49 -5.83 1.18
N VAL A 330 -5.81 -7.01 1.71
CA VAL A 330 -6.18 -8.20 0.92
C VAL A 330 -7.53 -7.99 0.23
N GLU A 331 -8.54 -7.51 0.94
CA GLU A 331 -9.88 -7.23 0.39
C GLU A 331 -9.79 -6.22 -0.76
N LEU A 332 -9.09 -5.11 -0.54
CA LEU A 332 -8.88 -4.11 -1.58
C LEU A 332 -8.09 -4.67 -2.78
N ALA A 333 -7.07 -5.51 -2.56
CA ALA A 333 -6.33 -6.14 -3.65
C ALA A 333 -7.24 -7.03 -4.51
N ILE A 334 -8.17 -7.77 -3.89
CA ILE A 334 -9.18 -8.57 -4.61
C ILE A 334 -10.07 -7.67 -5.47
N ASP A 335 -10.59 -6.59 -4.89
CA ASP A 335 -11.47 -5.65 -5.60
C ASP A 335 -10.77 -5.01 -6.81
N LEU A 336 -9.49 -4.63 -6.65
CA LEU A 336 -8.69 -4.04 -7.73
C LEU A 336 -8.35 -5.04 -8.85
N THR A 337 -8.35 -6.35 -8.58
CA THR A 337 -8.14 -7.39 -9.60
C THR A 337 -9.41 -7.76 -10.35
N ALA A 338 -10.58 -7.63 -9.72
CA ALA A 338 -11.86 -8.00 -10.33
C ALA A 338 -12.27 -7.10 -11.51
N ARG A 339 -11.62 -5.95 -11.68
CA ARG A 339 -11.95 -4.91 -12.65
C ARG A 339 -10.92 -4.77 -13.79
N ARG A 340 -10.08 -5.78 -13.95
CA ARG A 340 -9.10 -5.89 -15.05
C ARG A 340 -9.73 -6.43 -16.32
#